data_3266c354b2be632cdf82f17e02ae7b46
#
_entry.id   3266c354b2be632cdf82f17e02ae7b46
#
_cell.length_a   1.000
_cell.length_b   1.000
_cell.length_c   1.000
_cell.angle_alpha   90.00
_cell.angle_beta   90.00
_cell.angle_gamma   90.00
#
_symmetry.space_group_name_H-M   'P 1'
#
loop_
_entity.id
_entity.type
_entity.pdbx_description
1 polymer ?
#
loop_
_entity_poly.entity_id
_entity_poly.type
_entity_poly.pdbx_seq_one_letter_code
_entity_poly.pdbx_strand_id
1 'polypeptide(L)'
;MKESLFDAKDELKRVDHQIYVSLKYTRTVDVLMNTIGRMIDAYNCLINSLLKYAVEKKMRKEEYIPSTPLERGNLVKQLFQDEIVQKNMELYFLLRKIIKTIPKKEQEFRRHVTLRTIINNEEVTLDIDKATEYYDMIKEFCDWIEEKINE
;
A
#
# COMPACT_ATOMS: atom_id res chain seq x y z
N MET A 1 -5.55 1.89 -17.57
CA MET A 1 -6.18 1.94 -16.25
C MET A 1 -6.79 0.63 -15.80
N LYS A 2 -7.53 -0.09 -16.64
CA LYS A 2 -8.07 -1.41 -16.27
C LYS A 2 -6.98 -2.47 -16.08
N GLU A 3 -5.92 -2.43 -16.90
CA GLU A 3 -4.77 -3.32 -16.76
C GLU A 3 -4.05 -3.11 -15.44
N SER A 4 -3.81 -1.84 -15.06
CA SER A 4 -3.17 -1.52 -13.78
C SER A 4 -4.05 -1.93 -12.61
N LEU A 5 -5.38 -1.82 -12.74
CA LEU A 5 -6.31 -2.29 -11.73
C LEU A 5 -6.27 -3.81 -11.59
N PHE A 6 -6.19 -4.53 -12.70
CA PHE A 6 -6.03 -5.98 -12.68
C PHE A 6 -4.74 -6.39 -11.96
N ASP A 7 -3.63 -5.69 -12.28
CA ASP A 7 -2.34 -5.94 -11.63
C ASP A 7 -2.41 -5.65 -10.13
N ALA A 8 -3.14 -4.61 -9.72
CA ALA A 8 -3.36 -4.29 -8.31
C ALA A 8 -4.11 -5.42 -7.59
N LYS A 9 -5.15 -5.94 -8.21
CA LYS A 9 -5.93 -7.07 -7.65
C LYS A 9 -5.06 -8.31 -7.49
N ASP A 10 -4.16 -8.56 -8.44
CA ASP A 10 -3.22 -9.68 -8.38
C ASP A 10 -2.23 -9.50 -7.23
N GLU A 11 -1.69 -8.30 -7.05
CA GLU A 11 -0.81 -8.00 -5.92
C GLU A 11 -1.56 -8.12 -4.58
N LEU A 12 -2.84 -7.73 -4.52
CA LEU A 12 -3.64 -7.90 -3.30
C LEU A 12 -3.87 -9.38 -2.95
N LYS A 13 -3.98 -10.26 -3.94
CA LYS A 13 -4.03 -11.70 -3.69
C LYS A 13 -2.73 -12.20 -3.05
N ARG A 14 -1.59 -11.64 -3.45
CA ARG A 14 -0.29 -11.96 -2.85
C ARG A 14 -0.19 -11.47 -1.41
N VAL A 15 -0.73 -10.28 -1.12
CA VAL A 15 -0.82 -9.76 0.26
C VAL A 15 -1.69 -10.68 1.10
N ASP A 16 -2.85 -11.06 0.60
CA ASP A 16 -3.76 -11.99 1.27
C ASP A 16 -3.04 -13.30 1.62
N HIS A 17 -2.32 -13.87 0.66
CA HIS A 17 -1.55 -15.10 0.86
C HIS A 17 -0.48 -14.92 1.96
N GLN A 18 0.25 -13.78 1.94
CA GLN A 18 1.26 -13.49 2.96
C GLN A 18 0.65 -13.44 4.35
N ILE A 19 -0.50 -12.79 4.51
CA ILE A 19 -1.15 -12.63 5.81
C ILE A 19 -1.73 -13.95 6.29
N TYR A 20 -2.53 -14.63 5.47
CA TYR A 20 -3.33 -15.77 5.90
C TYR A 20 -2.62 -17.12 5.73
N VAL A 21 -1.52 -17.18 5.01
CA VAL A 21 -0.74 -18.40 4.82
C VAL A 21 0.68 -18.23 5.36
N SER A 22 1.47 -17.33 4.77
CA SER A 22 2.89 -17.20 5.12
C SER A 22 3.10 -16.81 6.59
N LEU A 23 2.35 -15.81 7.09
CA LEU A 23 2.45 -15.38 8.50
C LEU A 23 1.82 -16.38 9.47
N LYS A 24 0.98 -17.28 8.99
CA LYS A 24 0.45 -18.35 9.82
C LYS A 24 1.50 -19.42 10.10
N TYR A 25 2.34 -19.73 9.13
CA TYR A 25 3.34 -20.80 9.22
C TYR A 25 4.74 -20.28 9.56
N THR A 26 5.05 -19.05 9.22
CA THR A 26 6.36 -18.43 9.47
C THR A 26 6.15 -17.02 10.04
N ARG A 27 6.04 -16.94 11.37
CA ARG A 27 5.77 -15.70 12.09
C ARG A 27 7.07 -14.96 12.38
N THR A 28 7.65 -14.35 11.35
CA THR A 28 8.90 -13.60 11.45
C THR A 28 8.69 -12.15 10.98
N VAL A 29 9.55 -11.25 11.44
CA VAL A 29 9.58 -9.87 10.99
C VAL A 29 9.95 -9.79 9.51
N ASP A 30 10.79 -10.70 9.02
CA ASP A 30 11.14 -10.73 7.60
C ASP A 30 9.90 -10.98 6.72
N VAL A 31 8.99 -11.86 7.14
CA VAL A 31 7.72 -12.08 6.42
C VAL A 31 6.82 -10.87 6.53
N LEU A 32 6.78 -10.19 7.67
CA LEU A 32 6.05 -8.91 7.81
C LEU A 32 6.61 -7.86 6.83
N MET A 33 7.93 -7.75 6.73
CA MET A 33 8.57 -6.81 5.79
C MET A 33 8.24 -7.17 4.34
N ASN A 34 8.22 -8.45 3.98
CA ASN A 34 7.81 -8.89 2.65
C ASN A 34 6.36 -8.54 2.37
N THR A 35 5.50 -8.65 3.38
CA THR A 35 4.09 -8.27 3.27
C THR A 35 3.95 -6.77 2.97
N ILE A 36 4.71 -5.94 3.68
CA ILE A 36 4.76 -4.48 3.41
C ILE A 36 5.20 -4.21 1.97
N GLY A 37 6.22 -4.91 1.49
CA GLY A 37 6.69 -4.77 0.11
C GLY A 37 5.59 -5.08 -0.92
N ARG A 38 4.80 -6.12 -0.69
CA ARG A 38 3.66 -6.47 -1.54
C ARG A 38 2.56 -5.41 -1.49
N MET A 39 2.31 -4.84 -0.31
CA MET A 39 1.35 -3.74 -0.16
C MET A 39 1.77 -2.51 -0.96
N ILE A 40 3.07 -2.18 -0.93
CA ILE A 40 3.61 -1.07 -1.71
C ILE A 40 3.41 -1.32 -3.21
N ASP A 41 3.66 -2.55 -3.67
CA ASP A 41 3.45 -2.91 -5.07
C ASP A 41 1.98 -2.75 -5.47
N ALA A 42 1.05 -3.17 -4.62
CA ALA A 42 -0.39 -2.98 -4.84
C ALA A 42 -0.73 -1.49 -4.96
N TYR A 43 -0.22 -0.65 -4.05
CA TYR A 43 -0.42 0.80 -4.13
C TYR A 43 0.16 1.40 -5.41
N ASN A 44 1.33 0.97 -5.84
CA ASN A 44 1.92 1.46 -7.08
C ASN A 44 1.00 1.20 -8.28
N CYS A 45 0.39 0.02 -8.34
CA CYS A 45 -0.59 -0.31 -9.38
C CYS A 45 -1.86 0.54 -9.27
N LEU A 46 -2.37 0.77 -8.06
CA LEU A 46 -3.55 1.59 -7.83
C LEU A 46 -3.30 3.05 -8.20
N ILE A 47 -2.15 3.60 -7.81
CA ILE A 47 -1.74 4.96 -8.18
C ILE A 47 -1.66 5.09 -9.70
N ASN A 48 -1.05 4.12 -10.37
CA ASN A 48 -0.94 4.11 -11.81
C ASN A 48 -2.33 4.12 -12.48
N SER A 49 -3.26 3.33 -11.96
CA SER A 49 -4.64 3.28 -12.45
C SER A 49 -5.32 4.64 -12.32
N LEU A 50 -5.19 5.30 -11.16
CA LEU A 50 -5.78 6.62 -10.92
C LEU A 50 -5.16 7.71 -11.80
N LEU A 51 -3.84 7.67 -12.02
CA LEU A 51 -3.18 8.67 -12.87
C LEU A 51 -3.58 8.50 -14.34
N LYS A 52 -3.74 7.27 -14.81
CA LYS A 52 -4.26 7.03 -16.16
C LYS A 52 -5.72 7.51 -16.29
N TYR A 53 -6.53 7.30 -15.27
CA TYR A 53 -7.88 7.85 -15.21
C TYR A 53 -7.86 9.37 -15.29
N ALA A 54 -6.98 10.03 -14.53
CA ALA A 54 -6.86 11.48 -14.52
C ALA A 54 -6.48 12.04 -15.90
N VAL A 55 -5.57 11.37 -16.61
CA VAL A 55 -5.19 11.76 -17.98
C VAL A 55 -6.37 11.59 -18.93
N GLU A 56 -7.09 10.49 -18.85
CA GLU A 56 -8.26 10.23 -19.70
C GLU A 56 -9.37 11.24 -19.47
N LYS A 57 -9.59 11.64 -18.23
CA LYS A 57 -10.61 12.65 -17.86
C LYS A 57 -10.10 14.09 -18.02
N LYS A 58 -8.91 14.28 -18.58
CA LYS A 58 -8.30 15.58 -18.82
C LYS A 58 -8.07 16.42 -17.56
N MET A 59 -7.93 15.75 -16.41
CA MET A 59 -7.56 16.40 -15.15
C MET A 59 -6.08 16.81 -15.12
N ARG A 60 -5.27 16.10 -15.90
CA ARG A 60 -3.83 16.35 -16.01
C ARG A 60 -3.35 15.87 -17.38
N LYS A 61 -2.38 16.56 -17.95
CA LYS A 61 -1.73 16.11 -19.19
C LYS A 61 -0.71 15.03 -18.87
N GLU A 62 -0.62 14.02 -19.75
CA GLU A 62 0.31 12.90 -19.59
C GLU A 62 1.76 13.36 -19.39
N GLU A 63 2.18 14.39 -20.12
CA GLU A 63 3.55 14.94 -20.03
C GLU A 63 3.88 15.53 -18.65
N TYR A 64 2.88 15.84 -17.83
CA TYR A 64 3.06 16.37 -16.48
C TYR A 64 2.87 15.33 -15.37
N ILE A 65 2.78 14.04 -15.73
CA ILE A 65 2.74 12.96 -14.76
C ILE A 65 4.19 12.67 -14.32
N PRO A 66 4.49 12.79 -13.00
CA PRO A 66 5.85 12.54 -12.53
C PRO A 66 6.23 11.07 -12.60
N SER A 67 7.53 10.80 -12.56
CA SER A 67 8.07 9.45 -12.67
C SER A 67 8.44 8.82 -11.32
N THR A 68 8.66 9.63 -10.28
CA THR A 68 9.06 9.09 -8.97
C THR A 68 7.84 8.67 -8.15
N PRO A 69 7.93 7.58 -7.38
CA PRO A 69 6.80 7.10 -6.59
C PRO A 69 6.23 8.13 -5.61
N LEU A 70 7.10 8.88 -4.93
CA LEU A 70 6.66 9.89 -3.96
C LEU A 70 5.87 11.00 -4.63
N GLU A 71 6.39 11.52 -5.74
CA GLU A 71 5.71 12.58 -6.51
C GLU A 71 4.40 12.10 -7.12
N ARG A 72 4.36 10.85 -7.59
CA ARG A 72 3.14 10.25 -8.13
C ARG A 72 2.06 10.12 -7.05
N GLY A 73 2.44 9.65 -5.86
CA GLY A 73 1.53 9.58 -4.71
C GLY A 73 1.02 10.95 -4.27
N ASN A 74 1.89 11.95 -4.26
CA ASN A 74 1.50 13.33 -3.93
C ASN A 74 0.54 13.91 -4.98
N LEU A 75 0.76 13.62 -6.25
CA LEU A 75 -0.14 14.08 -7.32
C LEU A 75 -1.53 13.45 -7.16
N VAL A 76 -1.61 12.16 -6.87
CA VAL A 76 -2.89 11.48 -6.60
C VAL A 76 -3.61 12.15 -5.43
N LYS A 77 -2.90 12.44 -4.36
CA LYS A 77 -3.42 13.12 -3.18
C LYS A 77 -3.95 14.52 -3.52
N GLN A 78 -3.30 15.21 -4.44
CA GLN A 78 -3.70 16.54 -4.90
C GLN A 78 -4.93 16.49 -5.82
N LEU A 79 -4.98 15.54 -6.76
CA LEU A 79 -6.05 15.45 -7.75
C LEU A 79 -7.35 14.87 -7.20
N PHE A 80 -7.28 14.01 -6.20
CA PHE A 80 -8.42 13.31 -5.61
C PHE A 80 -8.51 13.66 -4.14
N GLN A 81 -9.41 14.60 -3.78
CA GLN A 81 -9.53 15.14 -2.42
C GLN A 81 -10.35 14.25 -1.47
N ASP A 82 -10.90 13.15 -1.96
CA ASP A 82 -11.68 12.22 -1.17
C ASP A 82 -10.88 11.70 0.03
N GLU A 83 -11.55 11.56 1.17
CA GLU A 83 -10.90 11.12 2.40
C GLU A 83 -10.22 9.75 2.26
N ILE A 84 -10.85 8.83 1.54
CA ILE A 84 -10.27 7.50 1.29
C ILE A 84 -8.94 7.58 0.56
N VAL A 85 -8.79 8.51 -0.38
CA VAL A 85 -7.53 8.72 -1.10
C VAL A 85 -6.48 9.28 -0.16
N GLN A 86 -6.83 10.29 0.64
CA GLN A 86 -5.91 10.94 1.55
C GLN A 86 -5.32 9.95 2.55
N LYS A 87 -6.17 9.18 3.22
CA LYS A 87 -5.71 8.22 4.23
C LYS A 87 -4.89 7.07 3.62
N ASN A 88 -5.23 6.61 2.41
CA ASN A 88 -4.47 5.55 1.75
C ASN A 88 -3.10 6.06 1.28
N MET A 89 -3.01 7.28 0.79
CA MET A 89 -1.71 7.84 0.41
C MET A 89 -0.81 8.07 1.63
N GLU A 90 -1.36 8.47 2.76
CA GLU A 90 -0.61 8.57 4.01
C GLU A 90 -0.06 7.20 4.42
N LEU A 91 -0.87 6.15 4.33
CA LEU A 91 -0.43 4.79 4.60
C LEU A 91 0.67 4.36 3.62
N TYR A 92 0.49 4.63 2.33
CA TYR A 92 1.50 4.33 1.31
C TYR A 92 2.85 4.97 1.66
N PHE A 93 2.85 6.24 2.03
CA PHE A 93 4.08 6.94 2.40
C PHE A 93 4.71 6.34 3.67
N LEU A 94 3.89 5.97 4.65
CA LEU A 94 4.37 5.29 5.86
C LEU A 94 5.03 3.94 5.52
N LEU A 95 4.38 3.12 4.72
CA LEU A 95 4.92 1.81 4.32
C LEU A 95 6.25 1.95 3.58
N ARG A 96 6.36 2.95 2.70
CA ARG A 96 7.60 3.23 1.98
C ARG A 96 8.74 3.64 2.90
N LYS A 97 8.44 4.33 4.00
CA LYS A 97 9.44 4.67 5.02
C LYS A 97 9.83 3.44 5.82
N ILE A 98 8.87 2.62 6.23
CA ILE A 98 9.13 1.40 7.00
C ILE A 98 10.05 0.45 6.23
N ILE A 99 9.81 0.23 4.94
CA ILE A 99 10.57 -0.73 4.13
C ILE A 99 12.06 -0.35 4.03
N LYS A 100 12.40 0.91 4.25
CA LYS A 100 13.78 1.41 4.22
C LYS A 100 14.50 1.29 5.56
N THR A 101 13.80 0.90 6.63
CA THR A 101 14.40 0.78 7.96
C THR A 101 14.90 -0.64 8.19
N ILE A 102 15.77 -0.79 9.22
CA ILE A 102 16.17 -2.09 9.78
C ILE A 102 15.39 -2.21 11.09
N PRO A 103 14.25 -2.91 11.11
CA PRO A 103 13.40 -2.93 12.29
C PRO A 103 13.95 -3.84 13.39
N LYS A 104 13.53 -3.57 14.62
CA LYS A 104 13.72 -4.48 15.73
C LYS A 104 12.71 -5.62 15.61
N LYS A 105 13.16 -6.82 15.93
CA LYS A 105 12.39 -8.05 15.84
C LYS A 105 11.96 -8.48 17.23
N GLU A 106 10.64 -8.57 17.47
CA GLU A 106 10.09 -8.99 18.75
C GLU A 106 9.11 -10.14 18.56
N GLN A 107 9.06 -11.06 19.51
CA GLN A 107 8.14 -12.20 19.51
C GLN A 107 8.24 -13.06 18.24
N GLU A 108 9.44 -13.18 17.69
CA GLU A 108 9.70 -14.01 16.50
C GLU A 108 9.15 -15.43 16.71
N PHE A 109 8.53 -15.99 15.66
CA PHE A 109 7.90 -17.33 15.63
C PHE A 109 6.73 -17.49 16.58
N ARG A 110 6.17 -16.38 17.08
CA ARG A 110 4.99 -16.38 17.97
C ARG A 110 3.86 -15.58 17.34
N ARG A 111 2.62 -15.81 17.82
CA ARG A 111 1.43 -15.13 17.33
C ARG A 111 1.54 -13.61 17.35
N HIS A 112 2.22 -13.05 18.34
CA HIS A 112 2.39 -11.61 18.50
C HIS A 112 3.72 -11.10 17.95
N VAL A 113 4.26 -11.76 16.92
CA VAL A 113 5.45 -11.27 16.23
C VAL A 113 5.26 -9.80 15.86
N THR A 114 6.23 -8.97 16.23
CA THR A 114 6.12 -7.52 16.09
C THR A 114 7.38 -6.95 15.47
N LEU A 115 7.17 -6.15 14.42
CA LEU A 115 8.17 -5.27 13.85
C LEU A 115 8.11 -3.94 14.58
N ARG A 116 9.24 -3.45 15.07
CA ARG A 116 9.33 -2.17 15.75
C ARG A 116 10.39 -1.31 15.09
N THR A 117 10.03 -0.11 14.71
CA THR A 117 10.95 0.81 14.04
C THR A 117 10.61 2.25 14.41
N ILE A 118 11.47 3.18 14.01
CA ILE A 118 11.29 4.61 14.28
C ILE A 118 11.13 5.34 12.94
N ILE A 119 10.03 6.08 12.80
CA ILE A 119 9.74 6.91 11.64
C ILE A 119 9.46 8.34 12.14
N ASN A 120 10.23 9.31 11.65
CA ASN A 120 10.10 10.73 12.03
C ASN A 120 10.14 10.92 13.55
N ASN A 121 11.06 10.25 14.24
CA ASN A 121 11.25 10.27 15.70
C ASN A 121 10.09 9.66 16.50
N GLU A 122 9.16 8.98 15.84
CA GLU A 122 8.06 8.29 16.51
C GLU A 122 8.21 6.77 16.35
N GLU A 123 7.90 6.03 17.40
CA GLU A 123 7.93 4.59 17.38
C GLU A 123 6.73 4.05 16.61
N VAL A 124 6.99 3.17 15.64
CA VAL A 124 5.96 2.50 14.86
C VAL A 124 6.09 1.00 15.09
N THR A 125 4.98 0.36 15.40
CA THR A 125 4.91 -1.08 15.57
C THR A 125 3.95 -1.68 14.56
N LEU A 126 4.28 -2.87 14.06
CA LEU A 126 3.42 -3.59 13.12
C LEU A 126 3.45 -5.07 13.49
N ASP A 127 2.26 -5.61 13.70
CA ASP A 127 2.03 -7.04 13.94
C ASP A 127 1.08 -7.59 12.87
N ILE A 128 0.66 -8.86 13.03
CA ILE A 128 -0.23 -9.50 12.06
C ILE A 128 -1.60 -8.80 12.00
N ASP A 129 -2.15 -8.40 13.15
CA ASP A 129 -3.44 -7.72 13.21
C ASP A 129 -3.39 -6.37 12.49
N LYS A 130 -2.30 -5.62 12.70
CA LYS A 130 -2.10 -4.33 12.02
C LYS A 130 -1.94 -4.52 10.52
N ALA A 131 -1.20 -5.55 10.10
CA ALA A 131 -1.06 -5.88 8.68
C ALA A 131 -2.42 -6.20 8.05
N THR A 132 -3.28 -6.91 8.78
CA THR A 132 -4.63 -7.22 8.32
C THR A 132 -5.48 -5.96 8.16
N GLU A 133 -5.40 -5.01 9.11
CA GLU A 133 -6.07 -3.71 8.99
C GLU A 133 -5.62 -2.95 7.75
N TYR A 134 -4.32 -2.93 7.48
CA TYR A 134 -3.77 -2.26 6.31
C TYR A 134 -4.25 -2.92 5.01
N TYR A 135 -4.27 -4.25 4.98
CA TYR A 135 -4.79 -4.98 3.83
C TYR A 135 -6.25 -4.60 3.54
N ASP A 136 -7.08 -4.55 4.57
CA ASP A 136 -8.48 -4.18 4.43
C ASP A 136 -8.64 -2.75 3.89
N MET A 137 -7.81 -1.81 4.36
CA MET A 137 -7.79 -0.44 3.84
C MET A 137 -7.45 -0.39 2.35
N ILE A 138 -6.44 -1.14 1.93
CA ILE A 138 -6.01 -1.17 0.53
C ILE A 138 -7.08 -1.80 -0.34
N LYS A 139 -7.73 -2.85 0.15
CA LYS A 139 -8.81 -3.53 -0.57
C LYS A 139 -10.01 -2.61 -0.78
N GLU A 140 -10.43 -1.88 0.25
CA GLU A 140 -11.48 -0.87 0.13
C GLU A 140 -11.11 0.20 -0.90
N PHE A 141 -9.87 0.66 -0.88
CA PHE A 141 -9.37 1.65 -1.83
C PHE A 141 -9.42 1.10 -3.27
N CYS A 142 -9.01 -0.15 -3.45
CA CYS A 142 -9.09 -0.81 -4.75
C CYS A 142 -10.53 -0.85 -5.27
N ASP A 143 -11.48 -1.21 -4.42
CA ASP A 143 -12.90 -1.24 -4.77
C ASP A 143 -13.42 0.15 -5.14
N TRP A 144 -13.03 1.17 -4.39
CA TRP A 144 -13.39 2.56 -4.67
C TRP A 144 -12.86 3.00 -6.04
N ILE A 145 -11.61 2.66 -6.37
CA ILE A 145 -11.01 2.99 -7.65
C ILE A 145 -11.74 2.28 -8.79
N GLU A 146 -12.10 1.01 -8.60
CA GLU A 146 -12.82 0.25 -9.62
C GLU A 146 -14.17 0.90 -9.93
N GLU A 147 -14.93 1.31 -8.92
CA GLU A 147 -16.18 2.02 -9.10
C GLU A 147 -15.99 3.34 -9.85
N LYS A 148 -14.94 4.09 -9.48
CA LYS A 148 -14.64 5.37 -10.11
C LYS A 148 -14.30 5.23 -11.59
N ILE A 149 -13.51 4.23 -11.94
CA ILE A 149 -13.10 3.94 -13.32
C ILE A 149 -14.31 3.53 -14.17
N ASN A 150 -15.26 2.82 -13.58
CA ASN A 150 -16.44 2.31 -14.26
C ASN A 150 -17.61 3.33 -14.35
N GLU A 151 -17.44 4.52 -13.79
CA GLU A 151 -18.42 5.61 -13.91
C GLU A 151 -18.55 6.11 -15.34
#